data_c65df622e951472bbe7172c7f19ceca9
#
_entry.id   c65df622e951472bbe7172c7f19ceca9
#
_cell.length_a   1.000
_cell.length_b   1.000
_cell.length_c   1.000
_cell.angle_alpha   90.00
_cell.angle_beta   90.00
_cell.angle_gamma   90.00
#
_symmetry.space_group_name_H-M   'P 1'
#
loop_
_entity.id
_entity.type
_entity.pdbx_description
1 polymer ?
#
loop_
_entity_poly.entity_id
_entity_poly.type
_entity_poly.pdbx_seq_one_letter_code
_entity_poly.pdbx_strand_id
1 'polypeptide(L)'
;MASIQNRKEIHTVDESDATSDSESPMTRLQRESGEGIWNPLRLQPGRDGDHVHLQATFYHYLLFCQANKAASTHRIYQSTLWAFYRWWRRERPDETLGPPLLHAYKIWLCESRDQGQERLQARSINNYLAAVRAFCRWIHARYPLSWEPGREIPDERVDNKTYQRLPLSPTQVTTLIGSFDDSLIGRRDAAMTYLMAKTGLRAIQIQRADCGDLECLEIQIHQGTDGTKGVSRENVIRAQWILRTQGKGQKTKESFVNLMPEVYNRLQRYLEARGPVSPREPLFARHHDKLTAHLQQARSKPGGAESSNSAPNERLRLTTRAIQLRITEAMTRCGLRDAARPGEALPPESRRRRQRRVTPHSLRHTAATEAARTESPFKVQAML
;
A
#
# COMPACT_ATOMS: atom_id res chain seq x y z
N MET A 1 40.91 -46.60 -15.88
CA MET A 1 41.63 -46.02 -17.03
C MET A 1 40.97 -44.69 -17.40
N ALA A 2 41.85 -43.68 -17.47
CA ALA A 2 41.71 -42.34 -18.00
C ALA A 2 40.87 -41.33 -17.21
N SER A 3 41.58 -40.65 -16.31
CA SER A 3 41.32 -39.30 -15.79
C SER A 3 41.30 -38.30 -16.95
N ILE A 4 40.30 -37.41 -16.95
CA ILE A 4 40.38 -36.15 -17.71
C ILE A 4 40.27 -35.02 -16.69
N GLN A 5 41.44 -34.47 -16.35
CA GLN A 5 41.60 -33.20 -15.67
C GLN A 5 41.28 -32.09 -16.66
N ASN A 6 40.24 -31.29 -16.40
CA ASN A 6 40.04 -30.02 -17.07
C ASN A 6 40.49 -28.87 -16.16
N ARG A 7 41.73 -28.45 -16.35
CA ARG A 7 42.29 -27.18 -15.86
C ARG A 7 41.61 -26.04 -16.61
N LYS A 8 40.81 -25.24 -15.92
CA LYS A 8 40.41 -23.91 -16.40
C LYS A 8 41.56 -22.95 -16.10
N GLU A 9 42.18 -22.50 -17.15
CA GLU A 9 43.11 -21.36 -17.12
C GLU A 9 42.33 -20.12 -16.69
N ILE A 10 42.79 -19.54 -15.59
CA ILE A 10 42.35 -18.22 -15.13
C ILE A 10 43.15 -17.22 -15.94
N HIS A 11 42.51 -16.58 -16.94
CA HIS A 11 43.07 -15.41 -17.55
C HIS A 11 43.02 -14.28 -16.50
N THR A 12 44.19 -13.92 -16.01
CA THR A 12 44.43 -12.65 -15.33
C THR A 12 44.20 -11.53 -16.31
N VAL A 13 43.09 -10.84 -16.16
CA VAL A 13 42.84 -9.58 -16.83
C VAL A 13 43.70 -8.53 -16.15
N ASP A 14 44.56 -7.88 -16.95
CA ASP A 14 45.45 -6.82 -16.54
C ASP A 14 44.67 -5.66 -15.91
N GLU A 15 44.97 -5.34 -14.64
CA GLU A 15 44.32 -4.28 -13.85
C GLU A 15 44.74 -2.86 -14.24
N SER A 16 45.36 -2.65 -15.41
CA SER A 16 45.89 -1.33 -15.80
C SER A 16 44.96 -0.44 -16.61
N ASP A 17 43.74 -0.88 -17.00
CA ASP A 17 42.81 -0.07 -17.80
C ASP A 17 41.46 0.27 -17.09
N ALA A 18 41.35 0.07 -15.77
CA ALA A 18 40.12 0.32 -15.00
C ALA A 18 40.10 1.69 -14.28
N THR A 19 40.76 2.72 -14.83
CA THR A 19 40.72 4.09 -14.29
C THR A 19 40.15 5.10 -15.25
N SER A 20 39.06 4.77 -15.93
CA SER A 20 38.21 5.79 -16.53
C SER A 20 36.78 5.29 -16.60
N ASP A 21 35.87 6.11 -16.09
CA ASP A 21 34.43 6.09 -16.31
C ASP A 21 33.49 5.40 -15.30
N SER A 22 33.70 5.61 -14.00
CA SER A 22 32.61 5.60 -13.06
C SER A 22 32.02 7.00 -12.79
N GLU A 23 32.20 7.90 -13.74
CA GLU A 23 31.56 9.22 -13.68
C GLU A 23 30.02 9.05 -13.73
N SER A 24 29.29 9.59 -12.73
CA SER A 24 27.84 9.53 -12.80
C SER A 24 27.35 10.23 -14.07
N PRO A 25 26.23 9.80 -14.69
CA PRO A 25 25.66 10.49 -15.84
C PRO A 25 25.51 12.00 -15.64
N MET A 26 25.35 12.45 -14.41
CA MET A 26 25.30 13.87 -14.03
C MET A 26 26.66 14.55 -14.12
N THR A 27 27.71 13.92 -13.62
CA THR A 27 29.07 14.49 -13.67
C THR A 27 29.54 14.63 -15.11
N ARG A 28 29.21 13.64 -15.93
CA ARG A 28 29.47 13.67 -17.38
C ARG A 28 28.71 14.79 -18.08
N LEU A 29 27.41 14.93 -17.81
CA LEU A 29 26.56 16.00 -18.34
C LEU A 29 27.02 17.40 -17.87
N GLN A 30 27.49 17.52 -16.61
CA GLN A 30 28.05 18.77 -16.10
C GLN A 30 29.34 19.15 -16.77
N ARG A 31 30.20 18.17 -17.15
CA ARG A 31 31.45 18.38 -17.83
C ARG A 31 31.27 18.68 -19.32
N GLU A 32 30.32 18.01 -19.99
CA GLU A 32 30.01 18.20 -21.40
C GLU A 32 29.28 19.51 -21.70
N SER A 33 28.59 20.10 -20.69
CA SER A 33 27.84 21.35 -20.85
C SER A 33 28.67 22.64 -20.73
N GLY A 34 30.01 22.53 -20.56
CA GLY A 34 30.92 23.68 -20.46
C GLY A 34 30.41 24.74 -19.53
N GLU A 35 31.17 25.17 -18.56
CA GLU A 35 31.05 26.20 -17.51
C GLU A 35 29.75 27.03 -17.33
N GLY A 36 28.69 26.76 -18.07
CA GLY A 36 27.34 27.28 -17.83
C GLY A 36 26.66 26.47 -16.75
N ILE A 37 26.36 27.05 -15.61
CA ILE A 37 25.56 26.45 -14.54
C ILE A 37 24.31 25.84 -15.16
N TRP A 38 24.32 24.50 -15.28
CA TRP A 38 23.14 23.77 -15.76
C TRP A 38 21.94 24.05 -14.83
N ASN A 39 20.97 24.78 -15.33
CA ASN A 39 19.79 25.15 -14.59
C ASN A 39 18.55 24.45 -15.19
N PRO A 40 18.01 23.43 -14.53
CA PRO A 40 16.87 22.67 -15.05
C PRO A 40 15.63 23.53 -15.28
N LEU A 41 15.56 24.73 -14.71
CA LEU A 41 14.43 25.65 -14.88
C LEU A 41 14.47 26.44 -16.18
N ARG A 42 15.58 26.44 -16.87
CA ARG A 42 15.72 27.08 -18.20
C ARG A 42 15.57 26.12 -19.36
N LEU A 43 15.39 24.84 -19.07
CA LEU A 43 15.27 23.81 -20.08
C LEU A 43 13.85 23.80 -20.67
N GLN A 44 13.78 23.61 -21.97
CA GLN A 44 12.54 23.49 -22.74
C GLN A 44 12.49 22.10 -23.38
N PRO A 45 11.44 21.29 -23.16
CA PRO A 45 11.41 19.91 -23.68
C PRO A 45 11.34 19.82 -25.20
N GLY A 46 10.98 20.90 -25.89
CA GLY A 46 10.98 21.00 -27.36
C GLY A 46 12.33 21.37 -27.95
N ARG A 47 13.28 21.92 -27.18
CA ARG A 47 14.59 22.32 -27.64
C ARG A 47 15.53 21.13 -27.71
N ASP A 48 16.35 21.10 -28.80
CA ASP A 48 17.33 20.04 -28.98
C ASP A 48 18.32 19.93 -27.82
N GLY A 49 18.47 18.71 -27.29
CA GLY A 49 19.31 18.42 -26.13
C GLY A 49 18.65 18.64 -24.78
N ASP A 50 17.78 19.62 -24.59
CA ASP A 50 17.18 19.96 -23.32
C ASP A 50 16.29 18.84 -22.77
N HIS A 51 15.62 18.08 -23.65
CA HIS A 51 14.79 16.95 -23.24
C HIS A 51 15.59 15.84 -22.55
N VAL A 52 16.85 15.62 -22.93
CA VAL A 52 17.72 14.63 -22.30
C VAL A 52 18.08 15.08 -20.88
N HIS A 53 18.43 16.36 -20.73
CA HIS A 53 18.75 16.95 -19.42
C HIS A 53 17.54 16.95 -18.47
N LEU A 54 16.35 17.25 -18.99
CA LEU A 54 15.12 17.17 -18.22
C LEU A 54 14.83 15.73 -17.77
N GLN A 55 14.96 14.75 -18.66
CA GLN A 55 14.79 13.34 -18.32
C GLN A 55 15.78 12.90 -17.25
N ALA A 56 17.05 13.30 -17.38
CA ALA A 56 18.08 13.04 -16.36
C ALA A 56 17.69 13.65 -15.02
N THR A 57 17.17 14.89 -15.00
CA THR A 57 16.72 15.56 -13.78
C THR A 57 15.57 14.82 -13.11
N PHE A 58 14.56 14.40 -13.86
CA PHE A 58 13.48 13.58 -13.36
C PHE A 58 13.98 12.25 -12.80
N TYR A 59 14.88 11.61 -13.50
CA TYR A 59 15.48 10.35 -13.05
C TYR A 59 16.23 10.52 -11.72
N HIS A 60 17.07 11.54 -11.58
CA HIS A 60 17.76 11.84 -10.33
C HIS A 60 16.83 12.12 -9.16
N TYR A 61 15.74 12.86 -9.40
CA TYR A 61 14.74 13.05 -8.37
C TYR A 61 14.04 11.73 -7.99
N LEU A 62 13.79 10.87 -8.96
CA LEU A 62 13.18 9.57 -8.70
C LEU A 62 14.12 8.63 -7.92
N LEU A 63 15.42 8.66 -8.17
CA LEU A 63 16.42 7.97 -7.35
C LEU A 63 16.43 8.50 -5.91
N PHE A 64 16.39 9.82 -5.75
CA PHE A 64 16.23 10.43 -4.43
C PHE A 64 14.94 9.96 -3.73
N CYS A 65 13.83 9.89 -4.44
CA CYS A 65 12.57 9.38 -3.89
C CYS A 65 12.66 7.90 -3.53
N GLN A 66 13.33 7.08 -4.32
CA GLN A 66 13.53 5.65 -4.05
C GLN A 66 14.32 5.44 -2.76
N ALA A 67 15.35 6.23 -2.53
CA ALA A 67 16.18 6.14 -1.33
C ALA A 67 15.47 6.66 -0.06
N ASN A 68 14.59 7.67 -0.19
CA ASN A 68 14.09 8.44 0.95
C ASN A 68 12.58 8.31 1.21
N LYS A 69 11.82 7.63 0.34
CA LYS A 69 10.37 7.50 0.45
C LYS A 69 9.93 6.03 0.42
N ALA A 70 8.74 5.76 0.92
CA ALA A 70 8.13 4.44 0.79
C ALA A 70 7.97 4.05 -0.69
N ALA A 71 8.16 2.77 -1.02
CA ALA A 71 8.09 2.24 -2.38
C ALA A 71 6.75 2.58 -3.10
N SER A 72 5.64 2.64 -2.37
CA SER A 72 4.35 3.07 -2.91
C SER A 72 4.34 4.55 -3.32
N THR A 73 4.96 5.42 -2.52
CA THR A 73 5.08 6.86 -2.82
C THR A 73 6.00 7.09 -4.02
N HIS A 74 7.14 6.40 -4.06
CA HIS A 74 8.06 6.44 -5.20
C HIS A 74 7.33 6.06 -6.50
N ARG A 75 6.57 4.94 -6.51
CA ARG A 75 5.82 4.49 -7.69
C ARG A 75 4.77 5.52 -8.16
N ILE A 76 4.05 6.14 -7.21
CA ILE A 76 3.08 7.19 -7.53
C ILE A 76 3.80 8.40 -8.13
N TYR A 77 4.89 8.85 -7.52
CA TYR A 77 5.66 9.99 -8.01
C TYR A 77 6.23 9.71 -9.40
N GLN A 78 6.75 8.52 -9.62
CA GLN A 78 7.26 8.10 -10.94
C GLN A 78 6.17 8.21 -12.01
N SER A 79 5.01 7.58 -11.80
CA SER A 79 3.93 7.60 -12.80
C SER A 79 3.40 9.02 -13.04
N THR A 80 3.28 9.80 -11.97
CA THR A 80 2.73 11.17 -12.03
C THR A 80 3.69 12.15 -12.70
N LEU A 81 4.98 12.10 -12.37
CA LEU A 81 5.97 12.98 -12.99
C LEU A 81 6.20 12.67 -14.46
N TRP A 82 6.19 11.40 -14.83
CA TRP A 82 6.25 11.03 -16.27
C TRP A 82 4.99 11.46 -17.02
N ALA A 83 3.82 11.47 -16.38
CA ALA A 83 2.60 12.04 -16.98
C ALA A 83 2.73 13.55 -17.19
N PHE A 84 3.24 14.28 -16.19
CA PHE A 84 3.54 15.71 -16.29
C PHE A 84 4.54 16.00 -17.42
N TYR A 85 5.66 15.28 -17.45
CA TYR A 85 6.71 15.48 -18.49
C TYR A 85 6.15 15.25 -19.89
N ARG A 86 5.38 14.14 -20.11
CA ARG A 86 4.77 13.86 -21.41
C ARG A 86 3.80 14.95 -21.86
N TRP A 87 2.98 15.44 -20.92
CA TRP A 87 2.09 16.57 -21.17
C TRP A 87 2.89 17.83 -21.54
N TRP A 88 3.89 18.19 -20.76
CA TRP A 88 4.74 19.36 -20.98
C TRP A 88 5.37 19.32 -22.37
N ARG A 89 6.02 18.21 -22.71
CA ARG A 89 6.66 18.03 -24.04
C ARG A 89 5.68 18.12 -25.21
N ARG A 90 4.43 17.69 -25.02
CA ARG A 90 3.43 17.67 -26.10
C ARG A 90 2.68 18.98 -26.25
N GLU A 91 2.23 19.58 -25.14
CA GLU A 91 1.34 20.72 -25.14
C GLU A 91 2.05 22.06 -25.00
N ARG A 92 3.23 22.07 -24.38
CA ARG A 92 3.97 23.29 -24.04
C ARG A 92 5.49 23.10 -24.21
N PRO A 93 5.97 22.61 -25.38
CA PRO A 93 7.37 22.23 -25.58
C PRO A 93 8.36 23.39 -25.40
N ASP A 94 7.94 24.63 -25.67
CA ASP A 94 8.77 25.83 -25.63
C ASP A 94 8.71 26.59 -24.30
N GLU A 95 7.90 26.10 -23.35
CA GLU A 95 7.83 26.70 -22.01
C GLU A 95 8.84 26.09 -21.05
N THR A 96 9.40 26.94 -20.19
CA THR A 96 10.31 26.52 -19.11
C THR A 96 9.52 26.18 -17.83
N LEU A 97 10.14 25.43 -16.92
CA LEU A 97 9.52 25.08 -15.63
C LEU A 97 9.31 26.34 -14.78
N GLY A 98 8.07 26.77 -14.64
CA GLY A 98 7.70 27.96 -13.91
C GLY A 98 6.22 27.99 -13.54
N PRO A 99 5.74 29.01 -12.79
CA PRO A 99 4.35 29.14 -12.42
C PRO A 99 3.38 29.11 -13.64
N PRO A 100 3.66 29.78 -14.77
CA PRO A 100 2.77 29.72 -15.93
C PRO A 100 2.55 28.30 -16.42
N LEU A 101 3.63 27.51 -16.61
CA LEU A 101 3.54 26.12 -17.03
C LEU A 101 2.74 25.27 -16.03
N LEU A 102 2.98 25.48 -14.73
CA LEU A 102 2.30 24.70 -13.70
C LEU A 102 0.81 25.07 -13.57
N HIS A 103 0.44 26.34 -13.79
CA HIS A 103 -0.95 26.75 -13.87
C HIS A 103 -1.63 26.14 -15.10
N ALA A 104 -0.97 26.17 -16.28
CA ALA A 104 -1.48 25.52 -17.47
C ALA A 104 -1.69 24.01 -17.26
N TYR A 105 -0.74 23.35 -16.57
CA TYR A 105 -0.88 21.93 -16.23
C TYR A 105 -2.08 21.67 -15.30
N LYS A 106 -2.28 22.51 -14.29
CA LYS A 106 -3.44 22.42 -13.40
C LYS A 106 -4.76 22.58 -14.19
N ILE A 107 -4.88 23.60 -15.05
CA ILE A 107 -6.04 23.81 -15.90
C ILE A 107 -6.31 22.57 -16.74
N TRP A 108 -5.27 22.04 -17.40
CA TRP A 108 -5.39 20.83 -18.21
C TRP A 108 -5.84 19.60 -17.39
N LEU A 109 -5.40 19.44 -16.13
CA LEU A 109 -5.89 18.39 -15.24
C LEU A 109 -7.38 18.58 -14.88
N CYS A 110 -7.87 19.83 -14.78
CA CYS A 110 -9.24 20.15 -14.43
C CYS A 110 -10.18 20.02 -15.62
N GLU A 111 -9.72 20.28 -16.84
CA GLU A 111 -10.50 20.15 -18.06
C GLU A 111 -10.77 18.69 -18.38
N SER A 112 -11.90 18.45 -19.03
CA SER A 112 -12.21 17.11 -19.55
C SER A 112 -11.18 16.76 -20.61
N ARG A 113 -10.47 15.69 -20.38
CA ARG A 113 -9.58 15.15 -21.39
C ARG A 113 -10.38 14.59 -22.53
N ASP A 114 -9.81 14.81 -23.72
CA ASP A 114 -10.32 14.38 -25.00
C ASP A 114 -11.01 13.03 -25.03
N GLN A 115 -12.05 12.95 -25.81
CA GLN A 115 -12.64 11.73 -26.35
C GLN A 115 -13.21 10.76 -25.29
N GLY A 116 -14.11 11.23 -24.45
CA GLY A 116 -14.90 10.34 -23.59
C GLY A 116 -14.23 9.89 -22.29
N GLN A 117 -13.05 10.38 -21.96
CA GLN A 117 -12.45 10.16 -20.66
C GLN A 117 -13.07 11.04 -19.57
N GLU A 118 -13.39 10.43 -18.43
CA GLU A 118 -13.95 11.14 -17.29
C GLU A 118 -12.99 12.20 -16.75
N ARG A 119 -13.53 13.37 -16.43
CA ARG A 119 -12.82 14.44 -15.71
C ARG A 119 -12.20 13.89 -14.45
N LEU A 120 -10.95 14.26 -14.18
CA LEU A 120 -10.26 13.85 -12.94
C LEU A 120 -10.97 14.44 -11.72
N GLN A 121 -11.07 13.65 -10.67
CA GLN A 121 -11.57 14.12 -9.38
C GLN A 121 -10.55 15.05 -8.71
N ALA A 122 -11.00 16.06 -7.97
CA ALA A 122 -10.16 17.02 -7.26
C ALA A 122 -9.03 16.36 -6.44
N ARG A 123 -9.32 15.26 -5.74
CA ARG A 123 -8.29 14.51 -4.98
C ARG A 123 -7.21 13.91 -5.89
N SER A 124 -7.58 13.45 -7.09
CA SER A 124 -6.61 12.93 -8.06
C SER A 124 -5.75 14.07 -8.61
N ILE A 125 -6.36 15.21 -8.94
CA ILE A 125 -5.63 16.42 -9.35
C ILE A 125 -4.62 16.82 -8.29
N ASN A 126 -5.03 16.90 -7.03
CA ASN A 126 -4.14 17.25 -5.92
C ASN A 126 -2.99 16.25 -5.73
N ASN A 127 -3.20 14.95 -6.01
CA ASN A 127 -2.11 13.97 -6.01
C ASN A 127 -1.09 14.24 -7.12
N TYR A 128 -1.55 14.60 -8.32
CA TYR A 128 -0.66 14.99 -9.42
C TYR A 128 0.14 16.26 -9.06
N LEU A 129 -0.54 17.29 -8.58
CA LEU A 129 0.11 18.54 -8.17
C LEU A 129 1.08 18.35 -7.01
N ALA A 130 0.75 17.48 -6.04
CA ALA A 130 1.64 17.19 -4.90
C ALA A 130 2.98 16.59 -5.34
N ALA A 131 2.99 15.69 -6.33
CA ALA A 131 4.23 15.11 -6.85
C ALA A 131 5.07 16.15 -7.61
N VAL A 132 4.42 16.97 -8.44
CA VAL A 132 5.10 18.04 -9.21
C VAL A 132 5.65 19.11 -8.26
N ARG A 133 4.88 19.56 -7.28
CA ARG A 133 5.37 20.50 -6.25
C ARG A 133 6.53 19.94 -5.44
N ALA A 134 6.50 18.65 -5.11
CA ALA A 134 7.62 18.03 -4.40
C ALA A 134 8.89 17.96 -5.26
N PHE A 135 8.76 17.76 -6.56
CA PHE A 135 9.86 17.88 -7.52
C PHE A 135 10.39 19.31 -7.60
N CYS A 136 9.51 20.31 -7.72
CA CYS A 136 9.90 21.72 -7.75
C CYS A 136 10.68 22.14 -6.48
N ARG A 137 10.22 21.72 -5.29
CA ARG A 137 10.95 21.96 -4.02
C ARG A 137 12.32 21.30 -4.02
N TRP A 138 12.44 20.10 -4.55
CA TRP A 138 13.71 19.39 -4.63
C TRP A 138 14.69 20.09 -5.56
N ILE A 139 14.23 20.62 -6.70
CA ILE A 139 15.05 21.47 -7.61
C ILE A 139 15.46 22.75 -6.90
N HIS A 140 14.52 23.48 -6.30
CA HIS A 140 14.78 24.73 -5.63
C HIS A 140 15.81 24.59 -4.50
N ALA A 141 15.78 23.50 -3.76
CA ALA A 141 16.76 23.22 -2.71
C ALA A 141 18.19 22.97 -3.26
N ARG A 142 18.34 22.57 -4.51
CA ARG A 142 19.64 22.30 -5.15
C ARG A 142 20.15 23.44 -6.01
N TYR A 143 19.23 24.15 -6.62
CA TYR A 143 19.47 25.30 -7.47
C TYR A 143 18.77 26.51 -6.87
N PRO A 144 19.46 27.26 -6.00
CA PRO A 144 18.84 28.37 -5.28
C PRO A 144 18.26 29.39 -6.26
N LEU A 145 16.97 29.56 -6.20
CA LEU A 145 16.23 30.52 -6.98
C LEU A 145 15.60 31.53 -6.05
N SER A 146 15.27 32.69 -6.54
CA SER A 146 14.54 33.69 -5.80
C SER A 146 13.12 33.24 -5.39
N TRP A 147 12.60 32.18 -6.00
CA TRP A 147 11.26 31.66 -5.77
C TRP A 147 11.16 30.16 -6.08
N GLU A 148 10.24 29.46 -5.39
CA GLU A 148 9.93 28.05 -5.59
C GLU A 148 8.84 27.90 -6.68
N PRO A 149 9.08 27.21 -7.81
CA PRO A 149 8.15 27.14 -8.94
C PRO A 149 6.74 26.63 -8.59
N GLY A 150 6.63 25.74 -7.62
CA GLY A 150 5.36 25.12 -7.25
C GLY A 150 4.62 25.78 -6.08
N ARG A 151 5.15 26.84 -5.49
CA ARG A 151 4.62 27.43 -4.25
C ARG A 151 3.23 28.03 -4.42
N GLU A 152 2.98 28.68 -5.55
CA GLU A 152 1.75 29.44 -5.81
C GLU A 152 0.61 28.61 -6.39
N ILE A 153 0.81 27.31 -6.60
CA ILE A 153 -0.22 26.45 -7.17
C ILE A 153 -1.14 25.91 -6.06
N PRO A 154 -2.35 26.42 -5.88
CA PRO A 154 -3.25 25.93 -4.86
C PRO A 154 -3.82 24.55 -5.20
N ASP A 155 -4.19 23.81 -4.17
CA ASP A 155 -4.94 22.56 -4.33
C ASP A 155 -6.35 22.83 -4.88
N GLU A 156 -6.92 21.85 -5.60
CA GLU A 156 -8.32 21.83 -5.92
C GLU A 156 -9.16 21.60 -4.66
N ARG A 157 -10.27 22.30 -4.55
CA ARG A 157 -11.19 22.14 -3.44
C ARG A 157 -11.83 20.76 -3.45
N VAL A 158 -11.57 19.99 -2.42
CA VAL A 158 -12.16 18.66 -2.25
C VAL A 158 -13.43 18.78 -1.41
N ASP A 159 -14.56 18.41 -1.99
CA ASP A 159 -15.77 18.23 -1.19
C ASP A 159 -15.69 16.93 -0.41
N ASN A 160 -15.36 17.04 0.88
CA ASN A 160 -15.22 15.89 1.77
C ASN A 160 -16.53 15.14 2.00
N LYS A 161 -17.70 15.79 1.80
CA LYS A 161 -19.01 15.14 1.95
C LYS A 161 -19.27 14.14 0.83
N THR A 162 -18.76 14.40 -0.36
CA THR A 162 -18.91 13.54 -1.54
C THR A 162 -18.10 12.24 -1.41
N TYR A 163 -17.03 12.21 -0.60
CA TYR A 163 -16.11 11.08 -0.45
C TYR A 163 -16.32 10.26 0.82
N GLN A 164 -17.37 10.54 1.59
CA GLN A 164 -17.65 9.75 2.79
C GLN A 164 -18.04 8.32 2.39
N ARG A 165 -17.24 7.37 2.87
CA ARG A 165 -17.57 5.95 2.78
C ARG A 165 -18.52 5.61 3.90
N LEU A 166 -19.62 4.93 3.58
CA LEU A 166 -20.59 4.51 4.57
C LEU A 166 -20.05 3.30 5.34
N PRO A 167 -20.14 3.29 6.66
CA PRO A 167 -19.94 2.09 7.45
C PRO A 167 -21.07 1.09 7.16
N LEU A 168 -20.77 -0.19 7.34
CA LEU A 168 -21.76 -1.26 7.29
C LEU A 168 -22.54 -1.31 8.62
N SER A 169 -23.85 -1.56 8.55
CA SER A 169 -24.63 -1.89 9.73
C SER A 169 -24.25 -3.28 10.28
N PRO A 170 -24.52 -3.59 11.56
CA PRO A 170 -24.29 -4.93 12.10
C PRO A 170 -24.95 -6.03 11.27
N THR A 171 -26.19 -5.83 10.83
CA THR A 171 -26.92 -6.77 9.96
C THR A 171 -26.19 -6.99 8.64
N GLN A 172 -25.72 -5.92 8.00
CA GLN A 172 -24.94 -6.01 6.75
C GLN A 172 -23.62 -6.77 6.94
N VAL A 173 -22.94 -6.57 8.08
CA VAL A 173 -21.74 -7.35 8.43
C VAL A 173 -22.10 -8.84 8.57
N THR A 174 -23.16 -9.17 9.28
CA THR A 174 -23.64 -10.55 9.46
C THR A 174 -23.98 -11.19 8.11
N THR A 175 -24.72 -10.50 7.24
CA THR A 175 -25.06 -10.96 5.89
C THR A 175 -23.79 -11.20 5.05
N LEU A 176 -22.84 -10.27 5.11
CA LEU A 176 -21.57 -10.40 4.39
C LEU A 176 -20.78 -11.63 4.85
N ILE A 177 -20.67 -11.84 6.16
CA ILE A 177 -19.96 -12.99 6.71
C ILE A 177 -20.67 -14.31 6.39
N GLY A 178 -22.00 -14.33 6.42
CA GLY A 178 -22.81 -15.50 6.05
C GLY A 178 -22.79 -15.84 4.57
N SER A 179 -22.28 -14.96 3.71
CA SER A 179 -22.19 -15.22 2.26
C SER A 179 -20.98 -16.08 1.86
N PHE A 180 -20.05 -16.32 2.78
CA PHE A 180 -18.93 -17.22 2.54
C PHE A 180 -19.35 -18.65 2.84
N ASP A 181 -18.94 -19.58 1.98
CA ASP A 181 -19.17 -21.01 2.17
C ASP A 181 -18.27 -21.61 3.28
N ASP A 182 -18.50 -22.88 3.62
CA ASP A 182 -17.76 -23.56 4.68
C ASP A 182 -16.46 -24.24 4.17
N SER A 183 -16.08 -23.99 2.91
CA SER A 183 -14.78 -24.44 2.37
C SER A 183 -13.62 -23.76 3.12
N LEU A 184 -12.43 -24.34 3.00
CA LEU A 184 -11.22 -23.74 3.60
C LEU A 184 -11.01 -22.29 3.13
N ILE A 185 -11.28 -22.00 1.85
CA ILE A 185 -11.20 -20.64 1.29
C ILE A 185 -12.29 -19.75 1.87
N GLY A 186 -13.53 -20.25 1.96
CA GLY A 186 -14.64 -19.50 2.53
C GLY A 186 -14.44 -19.20 4.02
N ARG A 187 -13.99 -20.16 4.82
CA ARG A 187 -13.63 -19.95 6.23
C ARG A 187 -12.53 -18.90 6.38
N ARG A 188 -11.47 -18.94 5.54
CA ARG A 188 -10.41 -17.93 5.50
C ARG A 188 -10.98 -16.54 5.23
N ASP A 189 -11.77 -16.42 4.16
CA ASP A 189 -12.29 -15.14 3.68
C ASP A 189 -13.31 -14.56 4.68
N ALA A 190 -14.11 -15.40 5.33
CA ALA A 190 -15.00 -15.00 6.43
C ALA A 190 -14.21 -14.49 7.64
N ALA A 191 -13.19 -15.24 8.10
CA ALA A 191 -12.36 -14.86 9.25
C ALA A 191 -11.61 -13.54 8.98
N MET A 192 -11.01 -13.40 7.82
CA MET A 192 -10.31 -12.19 7.37
C MET A 192 -11.24 -10.97 7.31
N THR A 193 -12.42 -11.13 6.70
CA THR A 193 -13.40 -10.05 6.56
C THR A 193 -13.95 -9.61 7.92
N TYR A 194 -14.24 -10.58 8.80
CA TYR A 194 -14.74 -10.28 10.14
C TYR A 194 -13.68 -9.59 11.01
N LEU A 195 -12.43 -10.06 10.95
CA LEU A 195 -11.30 -9.42 11.61
C LEU A 195 -11.19 -7.95 11.17
N MET A 196 -11.26 -7.66 9.87
CA MET A 196 -11.21 -6.29 9.36
C MET A 196 -12.41 -5.45 9.83
N ALA A 197 -13.61 -6.03 9.88
CA ALA A 197 -14.82 -5.33 10.31
C ALA A 197 -14.80 -4.96 11.79
N LYS A 198 -14.18 -5.80 12.64
CA LYS A 198 -14.15 -5.61 14.09
C LYS A 198 -12.93 -4.82 14.58
N THR A 199 -11.77 -4.96 13.91
CA THR A 199 -10.53 -4.33 14.35
C THR A 199 -10.13 -3.10 13.53
N GLY A 200 -10.75 -2.90 12.36
CA GLY A 200 -10.40 -1.80 11.46
C GLY A 200 -9.04 -1.95 10.77
N LEU A 201 -8.41 -3.11 10.80
CA LEU A 201 -7.13 -3.36 10.14
C LEU A 201 -7.21 -3.09 8.63
N ARG A 202 -6.13 -2.50 8.10
CA ARG A 202 -5.98 -2.29 6.66
C ARG A 202 -5.61 -3.58 5.95
N ALA A 203 -6.01 -3.74 4.69
CA ALA A 203 -5.67 -4.93 3.89
C ALA A 203 -4.16 -5.22 3.85
N ILE A 204 -3.29 -4.20 3.92
CA ILE A 204 -1.84 -4.39 3.99
C ILE A 204 -1.38 -4.98 5.32
N GLN A 205 -2.06 -4.66 6.42
CA GLN A 205 -1.76 -5.24 7.74
C GLN A 205 -2.19 -6.71 7.78
N ILE A 206 -3.36 -7.03 7.22
CA ILE A 206 -3.83 -8.41 7.02
C ILE A 206 -2.86 -9.21 6.15
N GLN A 207 -2.39 -8.62 5.04
CA GLN A 207 -1.41 -9.27 4.16
C GLN A 207 -0.12 -9.63 4.92
N ARG A 208 0.36 -8.76 5.81
CA ARG A 208 1.63 -8.91 6.52
C ARG A 208 1.54 -9.76 7.78
N ALA A 209 0.34 -10.12 8.22
CA ALA A 209 0.15 -10.94 9.40
C ALA A 209 0.63 -12.36 9.19
N ASP A 210 1.41 -12.88 10.13
CA ASP A 210 1.90 -14.24 10.21
C ASP A 210 1.19 -15.00 11.34
N CYS A 211 1.24 -16.31 11.33
CA CYS A 211 0.61 -17.12 12.36
C CYS A 211 1.21 -16.85 13.75
N GLY A 212 2.52 -16.59 13.82
CA GLY A 212 3.21 -16.25 15.06
C GLY A 212 2.93 -14.84 15.60
N ASP A 213 2.20 -13.99 14.86
CA ASP A 213 1.75 -12.69 15.37
C ASP A 213 0.48 -12.79 16.24
N LEU A 214 -0.14 -13.98 16.28
CA LEU A 214 -1.28 -14.27 17.12
C LEU A 214 -0.78 -14.74 18.48
N GLU A 215 -0.99 -13.93 19.51
CA GLU A 215 -0.47 -14.17 20.85
C GLU A 215 -1.59 -14.13 21.88
N CYS A 216 -1.45 -14.95 22.91
CA CYS A 216 -2.29 -14.91 24.10
C CYS A 216 -1.54 -14.18 25.21
N LEU A 217 -2.12 -13.08 25.70
CA LEU A 217 -1.60 -12.35 26.86
C LEU A 217 -2.43 -12.71 28.10
N GLU A 218 -1.76 -13.02 29.18
CA GLU A 218 -2.37 -13.17 30.49
C GLU A 218 -2.43 -11.80 31.17
N ILE A 219 -3.64 -11.27 31.36
CA ILE A 219 -3.87 -9.99 32.02
C ILE A 219 -4.36 -10.26 33.44
N GLN A 220 -3.59 -9.82 34.42
CA GLN A 220 -4.05 -9.81 35.81
C GLN A 220 -4.96 -8.61 36.04
N ILE A 221 -6.21 -8.85 36.32
CA ILE A 221 -7.18 -7.80 36.65
C ILE A 221 -7.33 -7.76 38.17
N HIS A 222 -6.86 -6.68 38.80
CA HIS A 222 -7.14 -6.38 40.17
C HIS A 222 -8.57 -5.81 40.26
N GLN A 223 -9.54 -6.59 40.69
CA GLN A 223 -10.83 -6.06 41.01
C GLN A 223 -10.73 -5.36 42.36
N GLY A 224 -10.60 -4.04 42.34
CA GLY A 224 -10.76 -3.20 43.51
C GLY A 224 -12.23 -3.02 43.78
N THR A 225 -12.71 -3.56 44.90
CA THR A 225 -14.02 -3.19 45.45
C THR A 225 -13.87 -1.94 46.29
N ASP A 226 -14.77 -1.00 46.05
CA ASP A 226 -14.93 0.25 46.78
C ASP A 226 -15.11 -0.02 48.30
N GLY A 227 -14.22 0.53 49.07
CA GLY A 227 -14.30 1.04 50.43
C GLY A 227 -15.00 0.27 51.56
N THR A 228 -15.44 -0.97 51.46
CA THR A 228 -16.03 -1.74 52.59
C THR A 228 -15.19 -2.95 52.95
N LYS A 229 -14.87 -3.01 54.22
CA LYS A 229 -13.99 -3.98 54.90
C LYS A 229 -14.25 -5.43 54.51
N GLY A 230 -13.23 -6.13 54.04
CA GLY A 230 -13.15 -7.57 54.25
C GLY A 230 -13.34 -8.47 53.03
N VAL A 231 -13.08 -8.05 51.79
CA VAL A 231 -13.11 -8.97 50.65
C VAL A 231 -11.70 -9.19 50.10
N SER A 232 -11.29 -10.45 50.04
CA SER A 232 -10.04 -10.93 49.46
C SER A 232 -9.91 -10.40 48.04
N ARG A 233 -8.77 -9.80 47.72
CA ARG A 233 -8.41 -9.40 46.34
C ARG A 233 -8.21 -10.67 45.52
N GLU A 234 -9.20 -11.12 44.81
CA GLU A 234 -9.04 -12.16 43.82
C GLU A 234 -8.35 -11.58 42.59
N ASN A 235 -7.14 -12.05 42.34
CA ASN A 235 -6.43 -11.81 41.09
C ASN A 235 -7.07 -12.66 40.00
N VAL A 236 -7.95 -12.10 39.20
CA VAL A 236 -8.51 -12.80 38.04
C VAL A 236 -7.55 -12.70 36.86
N ILE A 237 -6.98 -13.82 36.49
CA ILE A 237 -6.18 -13.93 35.27
C ILE A 237 -7.13 -14.09 34.09
N ARG A 238 -7.12 -13.12 33.16
CA ARG A 238 -7.89 -13.23 31.92
C ARG A 238 -6.93 -13.40 30.75
N ALA A 239 -7.17 -14.43 29.96
CA ALA A 239 -6.49 -14.63 28.69
C ALA A 239 -7.07 -13.67 27.65
N GLN A 240 -6.23 -12.79 27.09
CA GLN A 240 -6.58 -11.87 26.01
C GLN A 240 -5.80 -12.19 24.76
N TRP A 241 -6.48 -12.55 23.69
CA TRP A 241 -5.86 -12.74 22.41
C TRP A 241 -5.59 -11.41 21.72
N ILE A 242 -4.40 -11.27 21.18
CA ILE A 242 -3.98 -10.12 20.40
C ILE A 242 -3.41 -10.57 19.06
N LEU A 243 -3.45 -9.68 18.08
CA LEU A 243 -2.74 -9.83 16.80
C LEU A 243 -1.73 -8.69 16.68
N ARG A 244 -0.44 -9.01 16.62
CA ARG A 244 0.60 -8.02 16.31
C ARG A 244 0.51 -7.59 14.87
N THR A 245 0.69 -6.30 14.61
CA THR A 245 0.53 -5.72 13.29
C THR A 245 1.62 -4.69 12.99
N GLN A 246 1.92 -4.54 11.71
CA GLN A 246 2.83 -3.49 11.24
C GLN A 246 2.02 -2.28 10.81
N GLY A 247 2.10 -1.19 11.56
CA GLY A 247 1.46 0.09 11.25
C GLY A 247 2.01 0.76 9.98
N LYS A 248 1.34 1.81 9.53
CA LYS A 248 1.82 2.62 8.39
C LYS A 248 3.11 3.35 8.77
N GLY A 249 4.18 3.13 7.99
CA GLY A 249 5.48 3.76 8.24
C GLY A 249 6.37 3.03 9.27
N GLN A 250 5.85 2.02 9.96
CA GLN A 250 6.65 1.18 10.87
C GLN A 250 7.44 0.14 10.09
N LYS A 251 8.66 -0.14 10.56
CA LYS A 251 9.51 -1.21 10.00
C LYS A 251 9.23 -2.57 10.67
N THR A 252 8.75 -2.56 11.90
CA THR A 252 8.52 -3.70 12.78
C THR A 252 7.04 -3.83 13.16
N LYS A 253 6.63 -4.98 13.71
CA LYS A 253 5.25 -5.27 14.16
C LYS A 253 5.06 -4.86 15.63
N GLU A 254 5.18 -3.58 15.92
CA GLU A 254 5.09 -3.03 17.28
C GLU A 254 3.65 -2.73 17.72
N SER A 255 2.75 -2.49 16.76
CA SER A 255 1.34 -2.27 17.05
C SER A 255 0.63 -3.60 17.23
N PHE A 256 -0.44 -3.61 18.02
CA PHE A 256 -1.31 -4.78 18.15
C PHE A 256 -2.78 -4.37 18.20
N VAL A 257 -3.65 -5.33 17.94
CA VAL A 257 -5.10 -5.19 18.11
C VAL A 257 -5.61 -6.30 19.01
N ASN A 258 -6.52 -5.96 19.92
CA ASN A 258 -7.21 -6.94 20.75
C ASN A 258 -8.22 -7.70 19.89
N LEU A 259 -8.27 -9.01 20.07
CA LEU A 259 -9.23 -9.88 19.41
C LEU A 259 -10.38 -10.20 20.38
N MET A 260 -11.57 -9.79 19.98
CA MET A 260 -12.78 -10.24 20.68
C MET A 260 -12.93 -11.76 20.52
N PRO A 261 -13.54 -12.47 21.49
CA PRO A 261 -13.68 -13.92 21.43
C PRO A 261 -14.30 -14.45 20.12
N GLU A 262 -15.29 -13.77 19.59
CA GLU A 262 -15.92 -14.16 18.33
C GLU A 262 -15.00 -14.01 17.11
N VAL A 263 -14.06 -13.04 17.13
CA VAL A 263 -13.04 -12.86 16.08
C VAL A 263 -12.02 -13.97 16.17
N TYR A 264 -11.53 -14.24 17.39
CA TYR A 264 -10.57 -15.31 17.64
C TYR A 264 -11.14 -16.68 17.26
N ASN A 265 -12.36 -17.00 17.67
CA ASN A 265 -13.01 -18.26 17.36
C ASN A 265 -13.15 -18.51 15.84
N ARG A 266 -13.41 -17.47 15.05
CA ARG A 266 -13.44 -17.58 13.59
C ARG A 266 -12.06 -17.83 13.00
N LEU A 267 -11.03 -17.15 13.51
CA LEU A 267 -9.64 -17.39 13.12
C LEU A 267 -9.23 -18.83 13.45
N GLN A 268 -9.56 -19.29 14.63
CA GLN A 268 -9.24 -20.64 15.10
C GLN A 268 -9.88 -21.70 14.21
N ARG A 269 -11.19 -21.60 13.90
CA ARG A 269 -11.88 -22.52 12.97
C ARG A 269 -11.22 -22.58 11.59
N TYR A 270 -10.71 -21.46 11.10
CA TYR A 270 -9.96 -21.44 9.85
C TYR A 270 -8.59 -22.11 9.99
N LEU A 271 -7.85 -21.82 11.07
CA LEU A 271 -6.54 -22.43 11.32
C LEU A 271 -6.62 -23.93 11.55
N GLU A 272 -7.63 -24.41 12.29
CA GLU A 272 -7.91 -25.83 12.48
C GLU A 272 -8.21 -26.55 11.16
N ALA A 273 -9.03 -25.93 10.31
CA ALA A 273 -9.33 -26.47 8.99
C ALA A 273 -8.11 -26.47 8.03
N ARG A 274 -7.19 -25.52 8.25
CA ARG A 274 -5.95 -25.43 7.49
C ARG A 274 -4.92 -26.49 7.91
N GLY A 275 -5.00 -26.97 9.14
CA GLY A 275 -4.04 -27.89 9.75
C GLY A 275 -2.80 -27.20 10.32
N PRO A 276 -1.77 -27.97 10.71
CA PRO A 276 -0.56 -27.45 11.35
C PRO A 276 0.13 -26.40 10.49
N VAL A 277 0.53 -25.28 11.12
CA VAL A 277 1.19 -24.15 10.48
C VAL A 277 2.44 -23.74 11.26
N SER A 278 3.45 -23.24 10.53
CA SER A 278 4.62 -22.62 11.15
C SER A 278 4.30 -21.19 11.59
N PRO A 279 4.90 -20.68 12.70
CA PRO A 279 4.76 -19.29 13.11
C PRO A 279 5.11 -18.26 12.02
N ARG A 280 6.03 -18.62 11.12
CA ARG A 280 6.46 -17.75 10.00
C ARG A 280 5.57 -17.82 8.77
N GLU A 281 4.56 -18.68 8.76
CA GLU A 281 3.61 -18.75 7.66
C GLU A 281 2.60 -17.60 7.74
N PRO A 282 2.13 -17.08 6.56
CA PRO A 282 1.12 -16.02 6.56
C PRO A 282 -0.17 -16.50 7.23
N LEU A 283 -0.73 -15.67 8.11
CA LEU A 283 -1.99 -15.96 8.82
C LEU A 283 -3.10 -16.31 7.82
N PHE A 284 -3.21 -15.56 6.73
CA PHE A 284 -4.17 -15.82 5.64
C PHE A 284 -3.43 -16.24 4.38
N ALA A 285 -3.41 -17.55 4.12
CA ALA A 285 -2.67 -18.13 3.02
C ALA A 285 -3.50 -18.26 1.73
N ARG A 286 -2.80 -18.37 0.61
CA ARG A 286 -3.39 -18.85 -0.65
C ARG A 286 -3.60 -20.35 -0.53
N HIS A 287 -4.82 -20.78 -0.80
CA HIS A 287 -5.15 -22.19 -0.94
C HIS A 287 -5.40 -22.46 -2.43
N HIS A 288 -4.41 -23.05 -3.08
CA HIS A 288 -4.51 -23.51 -4.46
C HIS A 288 -4.15 -25.00 -4.46
N ASP A 289 -5.00 -25.85 -4.99
CA ASP A 289 -4.89 -27.30 -4.86
C ASP A 289 -3.49 -27.86 -5.20
N LYS A 290 -2.88 -27.37 -6.28
CA LYS A 290 -1.50 -27.76 -6.68
C LYS A 290 -0.42 -27.28 -5.71
N LEU A 291 -0.56 -26.08 -5.13
CA LEU A 291 0.40 -25.51 -4.22
C LEU A 291 0.29 -26.14 -2.84
N THR A 292 -0.93 -26.42 -2.39
CA THR A 292 -1.21 -27.10 -1.11
C THR A 292 -0.68 -28.52 -1.11
N ALA A 293 -0.88 -29.27 -2.21
CA ALA A 293 -0.33 -30.61 -2.38
C ALA A 293 1.21 -30.63 -2.35
N HIS A 294 1.87 -29.68 -3.02
CA HIS A 294 3.34 -29.58 -3.03
C HIS A 294 3.91 -29.27 -1.65
N LEU A 295 3.22 -28.42 -0.88
CA LEU A 295 3.64 -28.06 0.48
C LEU A 295 3.40 -29.17 1.49
N GLN A 296 2.31 -29.92 1.35
CA GLN A 296 2.04 -31.12 2.14
C GLN A 296 3.09 -32.18 1.88
N GLN A 297 3.49 -32.41 0.63
CA GLN A 297 4.59 -33.32 0.28
C GLN A 297 5.96 -32.86 0.83
N ALA A 298 6.25 -31.56 0.82
CA ALA A 298 7.47 -31.01 1.40
C ALA A 298 7.50 -31.16 2.93
N ARG A 299 6.36 -31.06 3.61
CA ARG A 299 6.22 -31.27 5.06
C ARG A 299 6.33 -32.74 5.48
N SER A 300 5.96 -33.67 4.60
CA SER A 300 5.98 -35.11 4.87
C SER A 300 7.38 -35.72 4.77
N LYS A 301 8.39 -34.99 4.31
CA LYS A 301 9.77 -35.47 4.23
C LYS A 301 10.47 -35.30 5.58
N PRO A 302 11.01 -36.37 6.21
CA PRO A 302 11.78 -36.26 7.41
C PRO A 302 13.02 -35.37 7.16
N GLY A 303 13.20 -34.31 7.96
CA GLY A 303 14.30 -33.35 7.82
C GLY A 303 14.00 -32.08 7.00
N GLY A 304 12.77 -31.90 6.46
CA GLY A 304 12.43 -30.77 5.61
C GLY A 304 12.06 -29.45 6.33
N ALA A 305 12.01 -29.46 7.66
CA ALA A 305 11.44 -28.32 8.40
C ALA A 305 12.40 -27.16 8.69
N GLU A 306 13.70 -27.35 8.57
CA GLU A 306 14.68 -26.33 9.03
C GLU A 306 15.51 -25.65 7.95
N SER A 307 15.42 -26.07 6.68
CA SER A 307 16.36 -25.62 5.63
C SER A 307 15.75 -24.82 4.49
N SER A 308 14.57 -24.25 4.58
CA SER A 308 14.08 -23.42 3.49
C SER A 308 13.93 -21.97 3.86
N ASN A 309 14.88 -21.17 3.38
CA ASN A 309 14.84 -19.72 3.28
C ASN A 309 13.48 -19.18 2.79
N SER A 310 13.14 -17.99 3.22
CA SER A 310 11.95 -17.15 3.07
C SER A 310 11.10 -17.23 1.77
N ALA A 311 11.59 -17.84 0.71
CA ALA A 311 10.94 -17.86 -0.59
C ALA A 311 9.60 -18.66 -0.69
N PRO A 312 9.42 -19.84 -0.03
CA PRO A 312 8.15 -20.58 -0.10
C PRO A 312 7.00 -19.88 0.62
N ASN A 313 7.27 -19.24 1.77
CA ASN A 313 6.26 -18.60 2.60
C ASN A 313 5.68 -17.34 1.95
N GLU A 314 6.49 -16.57 1.23
CA GLU A 314 6.04 -15.40 0.48
C GLU A 314 5.08 -15.78 -0.67
N ARG A 315 5.29 -16.92 -1.33
CA ARG A 315 4.39 -17.42 -2.38
C ARG A 315 3.01 -17.79 -1.85
N LEU A 316 2.91 -18.17 -0.58
CA LEU A 316 1.64 -18.47 0.08
C LEU A 316 0.86 -17.22 0.48
N ARG A 317 1.51 -16.09 0.58
CA ARG A 317 0.90 -14.85 1.07
C ARG A 317 -0.10 -14.28 0.07
N LEU A 318 -1.30 -13.94 0.54
CA LEU A 318 -2.27 -13.19 -0.25
C LEU A 318 -1.73 -11.78 -0.55
N THR A 319 -1.92 -11.30 -1.76
CA THR A 319 -1.66 -9.89 -2.07
C THR A 319 -2.78 -9.00 -1.54
N THR A 320 -2.48 -7.75 -1.21
CA THR A 320 -3.49 -6.74 -0.84
C THR A 320 -4.62 -6.66 -1.89
N ARG A 321 -4.28 -6.78 -3.17
CA ARG A 321 -5.25 -6.79 -4.26
C ARG A 321 -6.18 -8.00 -4.20
N ALA A 322 -5.64 -9.19 -3.93
CA ALA A 322 -6.43 -10.41 -3.79
C ALA A 322 -7.40 -10.30 -2.61
N ILE A 323 -6.94 -9.79 -1.44
CA ILE A 323 -7.78 -9.53 -0.27
C ILE A 323 -8.94 -8.62 -0.64
N GLN A 324 -8.63 -7.47 -1.27
CA GLN A 324 -9.64 -6.51 -1.68
C GLN A 324 -10.64 -7.07 -2.69
N LEU A 325 -10.17 -7.90 -3.63
CA LEU A 325 -11.03 -8.53 -4.64
C LEU A 325 -12.01 -9.49 -3.99
N ARG A 326 -11.55 -10.41 -3.14
CA ARG A 326 -12.41 -11.37 -2.42
C ARG A 326 -13.52 -10.71 -1.63
N ILE A 327 -13.17 -9.67 -0.85
CA ILE A 327 -14.16 -8.93 -0.08
C ILE A 327 -15.13 -8.17 -1.00
N THR A 328 -14.64 -7.61 -2.11
CA THR A 328 -15.47 -6.92 -3.09
C THR A 328 -16.48 -7.85 -3.74
N GLU A 329 -16.04 -9.05 -4.13
CA GLU A 329 -16.91 -10.09 -4.71
C GLU A 329 -18.00 -10.52 -3.73
N ALA A 330 -17.65 -10.73 -2.46
CA ALA A 330 -18.62 -11.05 -1.40
C ALA A 330 -19.63 -9.92 -1.19
N MET A 331 -19.17 -8.66 -1.13
CA MET A 331 -20.05 -7.49 -1.03
C MET A 331 -21.02 -7.38 -2.22
N THR A 332 -20.55 -7.74 -3.41
CA THR A 332 -21.40 -7.76 -4.63
C THR A 332 -22.44 -8.87 -4.55
N ARG A 333 -22.07 -10.09 -4.13
CA ARG A 333 -23.01 -11.19 -3.95
C ARG A 333 -24.13 -10.86 -2.96
N CYS A 334 -23.80 -10.12 -1.90
CA CYS A 334 -24.77 -9.70 -0.87
C CYS A 334 -25.61 -8.49 -1.28
N GLY A 335 -25.48 -7.97 -2.50
CA GLY A 335 -26.17 -6.75 -2.92
C GLY A 335 -25.73 -5.47 -2.18
N LEU A 336 -24.63 -5.53 -1.40
CA LEU A 336 -24.06 -4.36 -0.72
C LEU A 336 -23.32 -3.43 -1.69
N ARG A 337 -23.06 -3.93 -2.88
CA ARG A 337 -22.39 -3.22 -3.96
C ARG A 337 -22.97 -3.67 -5.30
N ASP A 338 -23.22 -2.69 -6.19
CA ASP A 338 -23.69 -3.00 -7.54
C ASP A 338 -22.60 -3.75 -8.33
N ALA A 339 -22.99 -4.78 -9.08
CA ALA A 339 -22.14 -5.43 -10.03
C ALA A 339 -21.74 -4.43 -11.13
N ALA A 340 -20.46 -4.24 -11.38
CA ALA A 340 -20.02 -3.55 -12.59
C ALA A 340 -20.15 -4.54 -13.75
N ARG A 341 -21.07 -4.31 -14.66
CA ARG A 341 -21.12 -5.06 -15.92
C ARG A 341 -19.93 -4.62 -16.79
N PRO A 342 -19.16 -5.55 -17.36
CA PRO A 342 -18.13 -5.20 -18.32
C PRO A 342 -18.77 -4.45 -19.51
N GLY A 343 -18.22 -3.26 -19.83
CA GLY A 343 -18.68 -2.49 -21.02
C GLY A 343 -19.90 -1.59 -20.82
N GLU A 344 -20.55 -1.60 -19.67
CA GLU A 344 -21.70 -0.74 -19.41
C GLU A 344 -21.25 0.68 -19.00
N ALA A 345 -21.47 1.65 -19.88
CA ALA A 345 -21.36 3.07 -19.54
C ALA A 345 -22.47 3.42 -18.55
N LEU A 346 -22.12 3.53 -17.27
CA LEU A 346 -23.09 3.89 -16.23
C LEU A 346 -23.52 5.36 -16.37
N PRO A 347 -24.84 5.65 -16.27
CA PRO A 347 -25.35 7.03 -16.33
C PRO A 347 -24.71 7.93 -15.25
N PRO A 348 -24.63 9.25 -15.49
CA PRO A 348 -23.99 10.22 -14.58
C PRO A 348 -24.48 10.15 -13.13
N GLU A 349 -25.76 9.84 -12.92
CA GLU A 349 -26.35 9.69 -11.59
C GLU A 349 -25.82 8.44 -10.84
N SER A 350 -25.53 7.37 -11.54
CA SER A 350 -24.92 6.18 -10.94
C SER A 350 -23.45 6.40 -10.62
N ARG A 351 -22.77 7.38 -11.25
CA ARG A 351 -21.42 7.81 -10.89
C ARG A 351 -21.40 8.47 -9.50
N ARG A 352 -22.40 9.29 -9.16
CA ARG A 352 -22.57 9.86 -7.80
C ARG A 352 -22.84 8.77 -6.76
N ARG A 353 -23.62 7.73 -7.11
CA ARG A 353 -23.80 6.53 -6.28
C ARG A 353 -22.53 5.71 -6.13
N ARG A 354 -21.64 5.65 -7.14
CA ARG A 354 -20.33 5.04 -7.03
C ARG A 354 -19.46 5.66 -5.93
N GLN A 355 -19.57 6.94 -5.67
CA GLN A 355 -18.83 7.65 -4.64
C GLN A 355 -19.22 7.23 -3.22
N ARG A 356 -20.44 6.73 -3.02
CA ARG A 356 -20.96 6.19 -1.76
C ARG A 356 -20.82 4.66 -1.65
N ARG A 357 -20.05 4.01 -2.52
CA ARG A 357 -19.98 2.56 -2.55
C ARG A 357 -19.32 2.00 -1.32
N VAL A 358 -19.94 0.93 -0.82
CA VAL A 358 -19.32 0.02 0.13
C VAL A 358 -18.11 -0.64 -0.52
N THR A 359 -16.96 -0.55 0.13
CA THR A 359 -15.67 -1.08 -0.35
C THR A 359 -15.01 -1.82 0.81
N PRO A 360 -13.97 -2.63 0.57
CA PRO A 360 -13.22 -3.26 1.67
C PRO A 360 -12.74 -2.26 2.74
N HIS A 361 -12.50 -1.00 2.35
CA HIS A 361 -12.16 0.05 3.33
C HIS A 361 -13.36 0.49 4.19
N SER A 362 -14.59 0.25 3.74
CA SER A 362 -15.79 0.49 4.56
C SER A 362 -15.83 -0.36 5.82
N LEU A 363 -15.22 -1.56 5.81
CA LEU A 363 -15.07 -2.38 7.02
C LEU A 363 -14.30 -1.63 8.13
N ARG A 364 -13.27 -0.88 7.75
CA ARG A 364 -12.53 -0.04 8.70
C ARG A 364 -13.38 1.11 9.24
N HIS A 365 -14.21 1.73 8.40
CA HIS A 365 -15.17 2.74 8.86
C HIS A 365 -16.22 2.12 9.77
N THR A 366 -16.62 0.87 9.54
CA THR A 366 -17.52 0.11 10.42
C THR A 366 -16.91 -0.05 11.80
N ALA A 367 -15.68 -0.55 11.88
CA ALA A 367 -14.96 -0.70 13.16
C ALA A 367 -14.82 0.65 13.89
N ALA A 368 -14.46 1.71 13.16
CA ALA A 368 -14.35 3.06 13.74
C ALA A 368 -15.67 3.58 14.28
N THR A 369 -16.76 3.39 13.53
CA THR A 369 -18.10 3.83 13.93
C THR A 369 -18.59 3.03 15.14
N GLU A 370 -18.32 1.73 15.19
CA GLU A 370 -18.67 0.89 16.32
C GLU A 370 -17.87 1.29 17.57
N ALA A 371 -16.57 1.48 17.45
CA ALA A 371 -15.72 1.94 18.53
C ALA A 371 -16.11 3.35 19.04
N ALA A 372 -16.51 4.26 18.16
CA ALA A 372 -16.94 5.62 18.54
C ALA A 372 -18.25 5.66 19.36
N ARG A 373 -18.99 4.56 19.41
CA ARG A 373 -20.19 4.45 20.27
C ARG A 373 -19.86 4.12 21.71
N THR A 374 -18.73 3.48 21.95
CA THR A 374 -18.34 2.94 23.27
C THR A 374 -17.08 3.57 23.83
N GLU A 375 -16.25 4.17 22.98
CA GLU A 375 -14.93 4.68 23.33
C GLU A 375 -14.82 6.19 23.10
N SER A 376 -13.88 6.82 23.80
CA SER A 376 -13.58 8.24 23.60
C SER A 376 -13.00 8.50 22.20
N PRO A 377 -13.20 9.71 21.60
CA PRO A 377 -12.65 10.07 20.29
C PRO A 377 -11.14 9.85 20.17
N PHE A 378 -10.38 10.10 21.24
CA PHE A 378 -8.93 9.88 21.28
C PHE A 378 -8.55 8.41 21.14
N LYS A 379 -9.26 7.50 21.83
CA LYS A 379 -9.06 6.05 21.69
C LYS A 379 -9.40 5.57 20.30
N VAL A 380 -10.50 6.05 19.71
CA VAL A 380 -10.90 5.70 18.34
C VAL A 380 -9.84 6.17 17.35
N GLN A 381 -9.28 7.36 17.53
CA GLN A 381 -8.20 7.86 16.67
C GLN A 381 -6.93 7.01 16.77
N ALA A 382 -6.59 6.53 17.97
CA ALA A 382 -5.43 5.66 18.19
C ALA A 382 -5.62 4.26 17.57
N MET A 383 -6.87 3.76 17.47
CA MET A 383 -7.20 2.49 16.80
C MET A 383 -7.13 2.57 15.27
N LEU A 384 -7.22 3.76 14.70
CA LEU A 384 -7.29 4.04 13.25
C LEU A 384 -5.98 4.59 12.67
#